data_ba76aa113b10b2516d8915caa6b191c9
#
_entry.id   ba76aa113b10b2516d8915caa6b191c9
#
_cell.length_a   1.000
_cell.length_b   1.000
_cell.length_c   1.000
_cell.angle_alpha   90.00
_cell.angle_beta   90.00
_cell.angle_gamma   90.00
#
_symmetry.space_group_name_H-M   'P 1'
#
loop_
_entity.id
_entity.type
_entity.pdbx_description
1 polymer ?
#
loop_
_entity_poly.entity_id
_entity_poly.type
_entity_poly.pdbx_seq_one_letter_code
_entity_poly.pdbx_strand_id
1 'polypeptide(L)'
;MDKLISKILKKELSLKSTILSLFSFILTILIIVLSSQLLYFSKKISIESVDLQLNGLVQNIQTTIKNNENVNINIVDMLSLMNEKDHFNLYINILKSHPHLYSVYTGYNDGSFYEIINLNIHKSLKDTYKTKDTDRWLLIKISAQTPNKRELLLFDEDLNLTSSRVEENNYDPRNRPWYESAILNENTIKTPPYTYSHINNVGITYAKDVDKSKNVVAIDVLTDDFATLYKKHINKDFVNVVIFQENGLVLSSSNKDNSLFEKFFEKNKNI
;
A
#
# COMPACT_ATOMS: atom_id res chain seq x y z
N MET A 1 -75.77 -13.78 19.88
CA MET A 1 -74.39 -13.34 20.10
C MET A 1 -74.17 -12.95 21.59
N ASP A 2 -75.12 -12.26 22.24
CA ASP A 2 -75.01 -11.86 23.64
C ASP A 2 -74.93 -12.97 24.69
N LYS A 3 -75.59 -14.15 24.46
CA LYS A 3 -75.52 -15.32 25.36
C LYS A 3 -74.10 -15.97 25.34
N LEU A 4 -73.35 -15.88 24.27
CA LEU A 4 -71.99 -16.46 24.17
C LEU A 4 -70.98 -15.53 24.88
N ILE A 5 -71.14 -14.24 24.69
CA ILE A 5 -70.34 -13.17 25.35
C ILE A 5 -70.56 -13.17 26.86
N SER A 6 -71.83 -13.30 27.33
CA SER A 6 -72.13 -13.39 28.76
C SER A 6 -71.60 -14.67 29.41
N LYS A 7 -71.49 -15.79 28.69
CA LYS A 7 -70.92 -17.03 29.17
C LYS A 7 -69.40 -17.03 29.26
N ILE A 8 -68.75 -16.23 28.42
CA ILE A 8 -67.28 -16.03 28.46
C ILE A 8 -66.92 -15.07 29.62
N LEU A 9 -67.71 -14.06 29.86
CA LEU A 9 -67.52 -13.08 30.95
C LEU A 9 -67.86 -13.59 32.34
N LYS A 10 -68.67 -14.67 32.48
CA LYS A 10 -69.06 -15.26 33.77
C LYS A 10 -68.17 -16.42 34.24
N LYS A 11 -67.04 -16.69 33.61
CA LYS A 11 -66.07 -17.61 34.17
C LYS A 11 -65.35 -16.91 35.32
N GLU A 12 -65.87 -17.09 36.54
CA GLU A 12 -65.16 -16.64 37.76
C GLU A 12 -63.77 -17.34 37.74
N LEU A 13 -62.76 -16.57 37.36
CA LEU A 13 -61.37 -17.02 37.46
C LEU A 13 -61.10 -17.25 38.95
N SER A 14 -60.79 -18.50 39.32
CA SER A 14 -60.41 -18.75 40.72
C SER A 14 -59.25 -17.84 41.10
N LEU A 15 -59.24 -17.37 42.33
CA LEU A 15 -58.21 -16.47 42.87
C LEU A 15 -56.80 -16.99 42.52
N LYS A 16 -56.61 -18.32 42.57
CA LYS A 16 -55.38 -18.99 42.16
C LYS A 16 -55.02 -18.79 40.67
N SER A 17 -55.97 -18.86 39.76
CA SER A 17 -55.78 -18.70 38.32
C SER A 17 -55.46 -17.22 38.00
N THR A 18 -56.08 -16.27 38.69
CA THR A 18 -55.83 -14.85 38.52
C THR A 18 -54.43 -14.48 38.97
N ILE A 19 -53.97 -14.95 40.13
CA ILE A 19 -52.61 -14.72 40.63
C ILE A 19 -51.59 -15.35 39.71
N LEU A 20 -51.80 -16.56 39.22
CA LEU A 20 -50.88 -17.22 38.31
C LEU A 20 -50.75 -16.50 36.95
N SER A 21 -51.88 -16.01 36.41
CA SER A 21 -51.86 -15.24 35.14
C SER A 21 -51.15 -13.87 35.30
N LEU A 22 -51.38 -13.21 36.42
CA LEU A 22 -50.69 -11.95 36.73
C LEU A 22 -49.15 -12.15 36.85
N PHE A 23 -48.76 -13.18 37.60
CA PHE A 23 -47.35 -13.54 37.75
C PHE A 23 -46.69 -13.89 36.42
N SER A 24 -47.37 -14.73 35.60
CA SER A 24 -46.91 -15.08 34.26
C SER A 24 -46.74 -13.84 33.34
N PHE A 25 -47.70 -12.91 33.43
CA PHE A 25 -47.64 -11.66 32.66
C PHE A 25 -46.45 -10.77 33.06
N ILE A 26 -46.25 -10.58 34.38
CA ILE A 26 -45.09 -9.84 34.89
C ILE A 26 -43.78 -10.51 34.48
N LEU A 27 -43.68 -11.82 34.59
CA LEU A 27 -42.50 -12.59 34.19
C LEU A 27 -42.18 -12.41 32.68
N THR A 28 -43.24 -12.43 31.85
CA THR A 28 -43.10 -12.27 30.40
C THR A 28 -42.57 -10.86 30.08
N ILE A 29 -43.11 -9.79 30.73
CA ILE A 29 -42.61 -8.44 30.56
C ILE A 29 -41.15 -8.33 31.01
N LEU A 30 -40.80 -8.92 32.15
CA LEU A 30 -39.42 -8.93 32.64
C LEU A 30 -38.45 -9.57 31.63
N ILE A 31 -38.83 -10.70 31.07
CA ILE A 31 -38.04 -11.43 30.05
C ILE A 31 -37.85 -10.54 28.80
N ILE A 32 -38.92 -9.87 28.33
CA ILE A 32 -38.83 -8.97 27.16
C ILE A 32 -37.89 -7.81 27.43
N VAL A 33 -38.00 -7.17 28.61
CA VAL A 33 -37.11 -6.05 28.99
C VAL A 33 -35.68 -6.50 29.09
N LEU A 34 -35.38 -7.60 29.76
CA LEU A 34 -34.02 -8.15 29.88
C LEU A 34 -33.44 -8.54 28.54
N SER A 35 -34.24 -9.19 27.67
CA SER A 35 -33.80 -9.56 26.32
C SER A 35 -33.50 -8.33 25.46
N SER A 36 -34.32 -7.29 25.55
CA SER A 36 -34.08 -6.03 24.79
C SER A 36 -32.81 -5.32 25.26
N GLN A 37 -32.58 -5.27 26.58
CA GLN A 37 -31.34 -4.72 27.14
C GLN A 37 -30.11 -5.52 26.71
N LEU A 38 -30.18 -6.86 26.76
CA LEU A 38 -29.08 -7.73 26.33
C LEU A 38 -28.72 -7.48 24.85
N LEU A 39 -29.72 -7.40 23.97
CA LEU A 39 -29.51 -7.10 22.55
C LEU A 39 -28.88 -5.74 22.34
N TYR A 40 -29.36 -4.70 23.07
CA TYR A 40 -28.81 -3.36 23.00
C TYR A 40 -27.33 -3.33 23.42
N PHE A 41 -26.98 -3.89 24.57
CA PHE A 41 -25.61 -3.94 25.07
C PHE A 41 -24.71 -4.79 24.16
N SER A 42 -25.19 -5.96 23.69
CA SER A 42 -24.44 -6.79 22.76
C SER A 42 -24.08 -6.04 21.46
N LYS A 43 -25.06 -5.33 20.88
CA LYS A 43 -24.83 -4.51 19.68
C LYS A 43 -23.83 -3.39 19.96
N LYS A 44 -23.95 -2.69 21.08
CA LYS A 44 -23.02 -1.61 21.46
C LYS A 44 -21.59 -2.12 21.62
N ILE A 45 -21.39 -3.21 22.38
CA ILE A 45 -20.09 -3.83 22.59
C ILE A 45 -19.48 -4.31 21.25
N SER A 46 -20.31 -4.90 20.36
CA SER A 46 -19.84 -5.33 19.06
C SER A 46 -19.34 -4.16 18.20
N ILE A 47 -20.05 -3.04 18.16
CA ILE A 47 -19.65 -1.84 17.43
C ILE A 47 -18.34 -1.27 18.00
N GLU A 48 -18.26 -1.09 19.32
CA GLU A 48 -17.05 -0.58 19.97
C GLU A 48 -15.83 -1.48 19.73
N SER A 49 -16.03 -2.81 19.75
CA SER A 49 -14.95 -3.77 19.44
C SER A 49 -14.47 -3.67 18.00
N VAL A 50 -15.39 -3.51 17.04
CA VAL A 50 -15.03 -3.31 15.63
C VAL A 50 -14.27 -2.00 15.43
N ASP A 51 -14.72 -0.91 16.03
CA ASP A 51 -14.03 0.39 15.95
C ASP A 51 -12.61 0.32 16.51
N LEU A 52 -12.42 -0.34 17.67
CA LEU A 52 -11.09 -0.54 18.24
C LEU A 52 -10.18 -1.37 17.33
N GLN A 53 -10.70 -2.44 16.71
CA GLN A 53 -9.94 -3.27 15.77
C GLN A 53 -9.56 -2.51 14.51
N LEU A 54 -10.50 -1.74 13.92
CA LEU A 54 -10.23 -0.93 12.73
C LEU A 54 -9.21 0.17 13.01
N ASN A 55 -9.34 0.88 14.12
CA ASN A 55 -8.38 1.90 14.53
C ASN A 55 -6.99 1.30 14.76
N GLY A 56 -6.89 0.15 15.41
CA GLY A 56 -5.63 -0.58 15.57
C GLY A 56 -5.01 -0.98 14.25
N LEU A 57 -5.81 -1.46 13.28
CA LEU A 57 -5.36 -1.79 11.95
C LEU A 57 -4.82 -0.55 11.20
N VAL A 58 -5.55 0.57 11.23
CA VAL A 58 -5.13 1.83 10.60
C VAL A 58 -3.80 2.31 11.18
N GLN A 59 -3.66 2.35 12.51
CA GLN A 59 -2.41 2.74 13.17
C GLN A 59 -1.25 1.82 12.80
N ASN A 60 -1.48 0.51 12.71
CA ASN A 60 -0.45 -0.45 12.32
C ASN A 60 0.01 -0.21 10.88
N ILE A 61 -0.92 0.00 9.94
CA ILE A 61 -0.61 0.31 8.54
C ILE A 61 0.17 1.61 8.44
N GLN A 62 -0.27 2.69 9.12
CA GLN A 62 0.42 3.98 9.12
C GLN A 62 1.84 3.87 9.69
N THR A 63 2.01 3.15 10.79
CA THR A 63 3.33 2.89 11.39
C THR A 63 4.23 2.13 10.43
N THR A 64 3.70 1.11 9.75
CA THR A 64 4.46 0.32 8.77
C THR A 64 4.90 1.17 7.58
N ILE A 65 4.00 2.01 7.04
CA ILE A 65 4.34 2.94 5.95
C ILE A 65 5.46 3.88 6.39
N LYS A 66 5.33 4.49 7.56
CA LYS A 66 6.36 5.41 8.09
C LYS A 66 7.70 4.72 8.33
N ASN A 67 7.69 3.50 8.85
CA ASN A 67 8.91 2.72 9.06
C ASN A 67 9.59 2.38 7.71
N ASN A 68 8.83 1.96 6.70
CA ASN A 68 9.36 1.70 5.37
C ASN A 68 9.94 2.98 4.75
N GLU A 69 9.27 4.13 4.91
CA GLU A 69 9.78 5.42 4.47
C GLU A 69 11.13 5.75 5.09
N ASN A 70 11.27 5.60 6.41
CA ASN A 70 12.54 5.83 7.11
C ASN A 70 13.64 4.87 6.63
N VAL A 71 13.32 3.60 6.38
CA VAL A 71 14.26 2.64 5.81
C VAL A 71 14.72 3.07 4.42
N ASN A 72 13.81 3.51 3.57
CA ASN A 72 14.13 3.97 2.21
C ASN A 72 15.01 5.23 2.23
N ILE A 73 14.72 6.20 3.11
CA ILE A 73 15.56 7.38 3.31
C ILE A 73 16.96 6.98 3.75
N ASN A 74 17.08 6.09 4.75
CA ASN A 74 18.37 5.63 5.27
C ASN A 74 19.20 4.89 4.19
N ILE A 75 18.57 4.11 3.31
CA ILE A 75 19.25 3.46 2.18
C ILE A 75 19.86 4.50 1.25
N VAL A 76 19.09 5.52 0.87
CA VAL A 76 19.57 6.59 -0.04
C VAL A 76 20.64 7.44 0.64
N ASP A 77 20.49 7.77 1.93
CA ASP A 77 21.51 8.49 2.70
C ASP A 77 22.82 7.70 2.75
N MET A 78 22.76 6.40 3.01
CA MET A 78 23.92 5.51 2.99
C MET A 78 24.57 5.49 1.60
N LEU A 79 23.78 5.30 0.53
CA LEU A 79 24.27 5.31 -0.85
C LEU A 79 24.97 6.61 -1.21
N SER A 80 24.44 7.75 -0.76
CA SER A 80 25.01 9.07 -1.04
C SER A 80 26.39 9.32 -0.39
N LEU A 81 26.72 8.54 0.64
CA LEU A 81 28.00 8.61 1.35
C LEU A 81 29.04 7.60 0.84
N MET A 82 28.60 6.62 0.03
CA MET A 82 29.48 5.56 -0.44
C MET A 82 30.17 5.98 -1.75
N ASN A 83 31.50 6.03 -1.72
CA ASN A 83 32.33 6.23 -2.90
C ASN A 83 32.76 4.87 -3.45
N GLU A 84 31.79 4.03 -3.84
CA GLU A 84 32.06 2.67 -4.29
C GLU A 84 32.35 2.62 -5.78
N LYS A 85 33.39 1.84 -6.13
CA LYS A 85 33.74 1.53 -7.53
C LYS A 85 32.89 0.40 -8.10
N ASP A 86 32.27 -0.43 -7.26
CA ASP A 86 31.45 -1.60 -7.67
C ASP A 86 29.98 -1.37 -7.31
N HIS A 87 29.31 -0.51 -8.08
CA HIS A 87 27.87 -0.30 -7.94
C HIS A 87 27.04 -1.56 -8.16
N PHE A 88 27.50 -2.51 -8.98
CA PHE A 88 26.73 -3.70 -9.31
C PHE A 88 26.43 -4.55 -8.08
N ASN A 89 27.48 -4.98 -7.36
CA ASN A 89 27.31 -5.83 -6.18
C ASN A 89 26.58 -5.10 -5.05
N LEU A 90 26.88 -3.81 -4.86
CA LEU A 90 26.22 -2.99 -3.86
C LEU A 90 24.70 -2.92 -4.09
N TYR A 91 24.27 -2.57 -5.32
CA TYR A 91 22.84 -2.42 -5.65
C TYR A 91 22.10 -3.74 -5.60
N ILE A 92 22.71 -4.83 -6.08
CA ILE A 92 22.17 -6.19 -5.95
C ILE A 92 21.95 -6.56 -4.47
N ASN A 93 22.93 -6.29 -3.60
CA ASN A 93 22.82 -6.61 -2.18
C ASN A 93 21.71 -5.81 -1.50
N ILE A 94 21.54 -4.54 -1.87
CA ILE A 94 20.42 -3.71 -1.38
C ILE A 94 19.08 -4.30 -1.84
N LEU A 95 18.94 -4.64 -3.11
CA LEU A 95 17.71 -5.22 -3.67
C LEU A 95 17.41 -6.63 -3.09
N LYS A 96 18.43 -7.43 -2.80
CA LYS A 96 18.28 -8.73 -2.11
C LYS A 96 17.81 -8.54 -0.66
N SER A 97 18.36 -7.55 0.04
CA SER A 97 18.01 -7.25 1.44
C SER A 97 16.67 -6.54 1.59
N HIS A 98 16.22 -5.84 0.56
CA HIS A 98 14.98 -5.05 0.55
C HIS A 98 14.11 -5.42 -0.67
N PRO A 99 13.42 -6.58 -0.64
CA PRO A 99 12.67 -7.11 -1.79
C PRO A 99 11.52 -6.22 -2.29
N HIS A 100 11.08 -5.24 -1.48
CA HIS A 100 10.05 -4.26 -1.84
C HIS A 100 10.57 -3.14 -2.75
N LEU A 101 11.90 -3.03 -2.95
CA LEU A 101 12.46 -2.05 -3.86
C LEU A 101 12.34 -2.55 -5.31
N TYR A 102 11.84 -1.66 -6.18
CA TYR A 102 11.79 -1.91 -7.62
C TYR A 102 13.16 -1.79 -8.25
N SER A 103 13.86 -0.67 -8.00
CA SER A 103 15.19 -0.44 -8.54
C SER A 103 16.07 0.39 -7.61
N VAL A 104 17.38 0.32 -7.86
CA VAL A 104 18.43 1.19 -7.29
C VAL A 104 19.26 1.72 -8.43
N TYR A 105 19.55 3.02 -8.43
CA TYR A 105 20.23 3.65 -9.56
C TYR A 105 21.01 4.92 -9.21
N THR A 106 21.90 5.32 -10.16
CA THR A 106 22.59 6.60 -10.16
C THR A 106 22.39 7.30 -11.49
N GLY A 107 21.95 8.55 -11.44
CA GLY A 107 22.02 9.48 -12.55
C GLY A 107 23.19 10.42 -12.37
N TYR A 108 24.05 10.52 -13.39
CA TYR A 108 25.25 11.34 -13.34
C TYR A 108 25.04 12.70 -13.99
N ASN A 109 25.84 13.66 -13.58
CA ASN A 109 25.81 15.05 -14.09
C ASN A 109 26.17 15.15 -15.57
N ASP A 110 26.89 14.18 -16.10
CA ASP A 110 27.24 14.07 -17.53
C ASP A 110 26.14 13.44 -18.40
N GLY A 111 25.02 13.01 -17.77
CA GLY A 111 23.88 12.33 -18.42
C GLY A 111 24.01 10.80 -18.48
N SER A 112 25.10 10.23 -17.96
CA SER A 112 25.21 8.79 -17.79
C SER A 112 24.18 8.28 -16.78
N PHE A 113 23.77 7.01 -16.91
CA PHE A 113 22.79 6.39 -16.03
C PHE A 113 23.15 4.94 -15.78
N TYR A 114 22.96 4.49 -14.54
CA TYR A 114 23.23 3.13 -14.12
C TYR A 114 22.12 2.68 -13.19
N GLU A 115 21.32 1.69 -13.58
CA GLU A 115 20.17 1.20 -12.85
C GLU A 115 20.15 -0.31 -12.76
N ILE A 116 19.86 -0.86 -11.58
CA ILE A 116 19.54 -2.28 -11.41
C ILE A 116 18.10 -2.42 -10.98
N ILE A 117 17.34 -3.24 -11.72
CA ILE A 117 15.92 -3.51 -11.54
C ILE A 117 15.72 -4.92 -10.99
N ASN A 118 14.84 -5.05 -10.00
CA ASN A 118 14.34 -6.30 -9.46
C ASN A 118 13.18 -6.83 -10.32
N LEU A 119 13.42 -7.77 -11.23
CA LEU A 119 12.40 -8.31 -12.16
C LEU A 119 11.32 -9.17 -11.46
N ASN A 120 11.56 -9.64 -10.25
CA ASN A 120 10.61 -10.50 -9.54
C ASN A 120 9.59 -9.71 -8.69
N ILE A 121 9.72 -8.38 -8.60
CA ILE A 121 8.79 -7.57 -7.82
C ILE A 121 7.39 -7.55 -8.45
N HIS A 122 7.31 -7.57 -9.78
CA HIS A 122 6.04 -7.59 -10.50
C HIS A 122 6.15 -8.41 -11.79
N LYS A 123 5.20 -9.33 -12.01
CA LYS A 123 5.26 -10.26 -13.16
C LYS A 123 5.29 -9.55 -14.52
N SER A 124 4.60 -8.40 -14.66
CA SER A 124 4.57 -7.66 -15.94
C SER A 124 5.94 -7.11 -16.37
N LEU A 125 6.92 -7.00 -15.45
CA LEU A 125 8.26 -6.51 -15.78
C LEU A 125 8.97 -7.45 -16.77
N LYS A 126 8.81 -8.76 -16.58
CA LYS A 126 9.40 -9.76 -17.48
C LYS A 126 8.84 -9.64 -18.89
N ASP A 127 7.55 -9.38 -19.01
CA ASP A 127 6.89 -9.16 -20.31
C ASP A 127 7.35 -7.83 -20.92
N THR A 128 7.39 -6.75 -20.13
CA THR A 128 7.80 -5.42 -20.57
C THR A 128 9.21 -5.40 -21.10
N TYR A 129 10.14 -6.03 -20.40
CA TYR A 129 11.55 -6.09 -20.79
C TYR A 129 11.89 -7.30 -21.67
N LYS A 130 10.89 -8.12 -22.04
CA LYS A 130 11.06 -9.32 -22.91
C LYS A 130 12.16 -10.23 -22.37
N THR A 131 12.09 -10.57 -21.09
CA THR A 131 13.07 -11.39 -20.39
C THR A 131 12.62 -12.84 -20.25
N LYS A 132 13.53 -13.75 -19.90
CA LYS A 132 13.21 -15.14 -19.59
C LYS A 132 12.69 -15.27 -18.15
N ASP A 133 12.00 -16.36 -17.84
CA ASP A 133 11.54 -16.65 -16.47
C ASP A 133 12.70 -16.79 -15.47
N THR A 134 13.85 -17.24 -15.93
CA THR A 134 15.08 -17.38 -15.14
C THR A 134 15.78 -16.06 -14.83
N ASP A 135 15.49 -14.99 -15.60
CA ASP A 135 16.10 -13.68 -15.38
C ASP A 135 15.58 -13.07 -14.08
N ARG A 136 16.49 -12.61 -13.27
CA ARG A 136 16.23 -12.06 -11.92
C ARG A 136 16.51 -10.59 -11.83
N TRP A 137 17.60 -10.14 -12.46
CA TRP A 137 18.10 -8.79 -12.39
C TRP A 137 18.30 -8.21 -13.79
N LEU A 138 17.90 -6.96 -13.96
CA LEU A 138 18.17 -6.20 -15.19
C LEU A 138 19.05 -5.00 -14.84
N LEU A 139 20.21 -4.93 -15.47
CA LEU A 139 21.07 -3.75 -15.43
C LEU A 139 20.83 -2.93 -16.69
N ILE A 140 20.51 -1.64 -16.53
CA ILE A 140 20.42 -0.64 -17.59
C ILE A 140 21.61 0.30 -17.46
N LYS A 141 22.34 0.50 -18.55
CA LYS A 141 23.43 1.47 -18.65
C LYS A 141 23.19 2.45 -19.80
N ILE A 142 23.39 3.71 -19.54
CA ILE A 142 23.45 4.78 -20.54
C ILE A 142 24.79 5.48 -20.36
N SER A 143 25.54 5.63 -21.44
CA SER A 143 26.84 6.32 -21.42
C SER A 143 26.70 7.72 -21.99
N ALA A 144 27.39 8.70 -21.38
CA ALA A 144 27.47 10.08 -21.90
C ALA A 144 28.07 10.14 -23.32
N GLN A 145 28.92 9.16 -23.71
CA GLN A 145 29.51 9.08 -25.05
C GLN A 145 28.51 8.60 -26.12
N THR A 146 27.47 7.85 -25.69
CA THR A 146 26.44 7.33 -26.59
C THR A 146 25.04 7.53 -25.97
N PRO A 147 24.59 8.77 -25.73
CA PRO A 147 23.39 9.07 -24.95
C PRO A 147 22.10 8.59 -25.63
N ASN A 148 22.13 8.38 -26.96
CA ASN A 148 21.03 7.84 -27.73
C ASN A 148 20.91 6.30 -27.70
N LYS A 149 21.77 5.63 -26.94
CA LYS A 149 21.74 4.18 -26.77
C LYS A 149 21.74 3.80 -25.30
N ARG A 150 21.03 2.71 -24.99
CA ARG A 150 21.07 2.05 -23.67
C ARG A 150 21.45 0.59 -23.83
N GLU A 151 22.29 0.13 -22.94
CA GLU A 151 22.68 -1.27 -22.83
C GLU A 151 21.82 -1.93 -21.74
N LEU A 152 21.21 -3.06 -22.06
CA LEU A 152 20.45 -3.90 -21.15
C LEU A 152 21.18 -5.23 -20.95
N LEU A 153 21.53 -5.54 -19.70
CA LEU A 153 22.19 -6.79 -19.32
C LEU A 153 21.28 -7.53 -18.32
N LEU A 154 20.98 -8.78 -18.64
CA LEU A 154 20.09 -9.63 -17.85
C LEU A 154 20.92 -10.68 -17.11
N PHE A 155 20.60 -10.87 -15.84
CA PHE A 155 21.28 -11.82 -14.97
C PHE A 155 20.28 -12.73 -14.27
N ASP A 156 20.69 -13.98 -14.05
CA ASP A 156 19.95 -14.93 -13.20
C ASP A 156 20.13 -14.65 -11.70
N GLU A 157 19.60 -15.52 -10.85
CA GLU A 157 19.71 -15.39 -9.37
C GLU A 157 21.17 -15.51 -8.90
N ASP A 158 21.99 -16.29 -9.59
CA ASP A 158 23.41 -16.52 -9.29
C ASP A 158 24.34 -15.46 -9.91
N LEU A 159 23.77 -14.42 -10.51
CA LEU A 159 24.47 -13.31 -11.18
C LEU A 159 25.24 -13.72 -12.44
N ASN A 160 24.87 -14.83 -13.08
CA ASN A 160 25.37 -15.16 -14.39
C ASN A 160 24.65 -14.33 -15.46
N LEU A 161 25.42 -13.76 -16.41
CA LEU A 161 24.85 -13.01 -17.53
C LEU A 161 24.09 -13.97 -18.45
N THR A 162 22.78 -13.79 -18.59
CA THR A 162 21.90 -14.63 -19.41
C THR A 162 21.68 -14.08 -20.80
N SER A 163 21.69 -12.75 -20.94
CA SER A 163 21.63 -12.07 -22.24
C SER A 163 22.03 -10.58 -22.11
N SER A 164 22.40 -9.99 -23.25
CA SER A 164 22.62 -8.55 -23.36
C SER A 164 22.11 -8.05 -24.71
N ARG A 165 21.68 -6.78 -24.72
CA ARG A 165 21.26 -6.09 -25.94
C ARG A 165 21.41 -4.58 -25.81
N VAL A 166 21.52 -3.93 -26.95
CA VAL A 166 21.55 -2.46 -27.05
C VAL A 166 20.27 -2.00 -27.73
N GLU A 167 19.66 -0.98 -27.17
CA GLU A 167 18.42 -0.37 -27.67
C GLU A 167 18.62 1.14 -27.88
N GLU A 168 17.78 1.73 -28.73
CA GLU A 168 17.67 3.19 -28.83
C GLU A 168 17.21 3.78 -27.49
N ASN A 169 17.77 4.95 -27.15
CA ASN A 169 17.49 5.64 -25.90
C ASN A 169 17.15 7.10 -26.12
N ASN A 170 16.12 7.56 -25.41
CA ASN A 170 15.76 8.99 -25.31
C ASN A 170 15.64 9.46 -23.85
N TYR A 171 16.07 8.62 -22.91
CA TYR A 171 16.04 8.94 -21.48
C TYR A 171 17.30 9.70 -21.09
N ASP A 172 17.10 10.86 -20.47
CA ASP A 172 18.14 11.63 -19.79
C ASP A 172 17.76 11.77 -18.32
N PRO A 173 18.55 11.25 -17.36
CA PRO A 173 18.25 11.32 -15.94
C PRO A 173 18.10 12.77 -15.44
N ARG A 174 18.82 13.71 -16.03
CA ARG A 174 18.85 15.12 -15.61
C ARG A 174 17.53 15.85 -15.82
N ASN A 175 16.71 15.38 -16.76
CA ASN A 175 15.36 15.92 -17.07
C ASN A 175 14.26 15.21 -16.27
N ARG A 176 14.59 14.50 -15.19
CA ARG A 176 13.62 13.75 -14.39
C ARG A 176 13.31 14.45 -13.07
N PRO A 177 12.03 14.43 -12.62
CA PRO A 177 11.60 15.13 -11.41
C PRO A 177 12.42 14.76 -10.16
N TRP A 178 12.80 13.48 -10.04
CA TRP A 178 13.60 13.00 -8.91
C TRP A 178 15.02 13.62 -8.92
N TYR A 179 15.65 13.76 -10.10
CA TYR A 179 16.98 14.31 -10.23
C TYR A 179 16.97 15.84 -9.96
N GLU A 180 16.06 16.55 -10.64
CA GLU A 180 15.92 18.01 -10.46
C GLU A 180 15.62 18.36 -8.99
N SER A 181 14.74 17.60 -8.34
CA SER A 181 14.42 17.81 -6.93
C SER A 181 15.60 17.51 -6.01
N ALA A 182 16.35 16.43 -6.27
CA ALA A 182 17.47 16.04 -5.42
C ALA A 182 18.62 17.05 -5.44
N ILE A 183 18.98 17.59 -6.61
CA ILE A 183 20.08 18.58 -6.72
C ILE A 183 19.75 19.95 -6.08
N LEU A 184 18.47 20.22 -5.82
CA LEU A 184 18.00 21.46 -5.18
C LEU A 184 17.84 21.33 -3.66
N ASN A 185 17.97 20.09 -3.12
CA ASN A 185 17.75 19.80 -1.71
C ASN A 185 19.00 19.18 -1.07
N GLU A 186 19.26 19.52 0.19
CA GLU A 186 20.38 18.93 0.95
C GLU A 186 20.03 17.56 1.55
N ASN A 187 18.76 17.31 1.83
CA ASN A 187 18.27 16.07 2.40
C ASN A 187 17.72 15.15 1.32
N THR A 188 17.63 13.85 1.62
CA THR A 188 16.94 12.89 0.78
C THR A 188 15.51 13.36 0.51
N ILE A 189 15.17 13.49 -0.78
CA ILE A 189 13.82 13.85 -1.23
C ILE A 189 12.96 12.59 -1.44
N LYS A 190 11.67 12.79 -1.36
CA LYS A 190 10.64 11.82 -1.76
C LYS A 190 9.75 12.49 -2.79
N THR A 191 9.63 11.90 -3.98
CA THR A 191 8.73 12.44 -5.00
C THR A 191 7.26 12.17 -4.66
N PRO A 192 6.32 12.98 -5.16
CA PRO A 192 4.95 12.50 -5.34
C PRO A 192 4.94 11.24 -6.21
N PRO A 193 3.90 10.39 -6.12
CA PRO A 193 3.75 9.27 -7.02
C PRO A 193 3.66 9.72 -8.48
N TYR A 194 4.39 9.06 -9.36
CA TYR A 194 4.38 9.32 -10.80
C TYR A 194 4.57 8.03 -11.60
N THR A 195 4.18 8.05 -12.87
CA THR A 195 4.37 6.89 -13.77
C THR A 195 5.82 6.80 -14.20
N TYR A 196 6.46 5.64 -13.96
CA TYR A 196 7.83 5.40 -14.37
C TYR A 196 7.98 5.31 -15.90
N SER A 197 9.07 5.87 -16.44
CA SER A 197 9.24 6.03 -17.90
C SER A 197 9.33 4.73 -18.67
N HIS A 198 9.75 3.65 -18.02
CA HIS A 198 10.01 2.36 -18.66
C HIS A 198 8.89 1.33 -18.47
N ILE A 199 7.98 1.61 -17.53
CA ILE A 199 6.86 0.73 -17.20
C ILE A 199 5.62 1.58 -16.94
N ASN A 200 4.43 1.03 -17.23
CA ASN A 200 3.18 1.74 -16.97
C ASN A 200 2.69 1.52 -15.51
N ASN A 201 3.62 1.61 -14.56
CA ASN A 201 3.34 1.48 -13.13
C ASN A 201 3.64 2.80 -12.43
N VAL A 202 2.82 3.12 -11.44
CA VAL A 202 3.02 4.29 -10.58
C VAL A 202 3.95 3.90 -9.42
N GLY A 203 4.90 4.77 -9.13
CA GLY A 203 5.82 4.57 -8.02
C GLY A 203 6.25 5.88 -7.38
N ILE A 204 7.05 5.74 -6.34
CA ILE A 204 7.64 6.82 -5.55
C ILE A 204 9.16 6.64 -5.58
N THR A 205 9.87 7.73 -5.83
CA THR A 205 11.34 7.78 -5.82
C THR A 205 11.84 8.47 -4.56
N TYR A 206 12.84 7.89 -3.92
CA TYR A 206 13.66 8.54 -2.91
C TYR A 206 15.03 8.82 -3.54
N ALA A 207 15.51 10.05 -3.47
CA ALA A 207 16.73 10.46 -4.16
C ALA A 207 17.55 11.49 -3.38
N LYS A 208 18.87 11.50 -3.60
CA LYS A 208 19.80 12.45 -2.96
C LYS A 208 20.99 12.73 -3.86
N ASP A 209 21.44 14.00 -3.86
CA ASP A 209 22.71 14.40 -4.47
C ASP A 209 23.89 13.87 -3.66
N VAL A 210 24.86 13.31 -4.33
CA VAL A 210 26.11 12.79 -3.75
C VAL A 210 27.10 13.93 -3.60
N ASP A 211 27.36 14.37 -2.38
CA ASP A 211 28.37 15.38 -2.04
C ASP A 211 28.30 16.66 -2.88
N LYS A 212 27.11 17.11 -3.25
CA LYS A 212 26.88 18.28 -4.12
C LYS A 212 27.57 18.18 -5.48
N SER A 213 27.84 16.93 -5.92
CA SER A 213 28.48 16.66 -7.22
C SER A 213 27.51 16.72 -8.39
N LYS A 214 26.22 16.83 -8.11
CA LYS A 214 25.11 16.64 -9.05
C LYS A 214 25.05 15.21 -9.62
N ASN A 215 25.70 14.25 -8.98
CA ASN A 215 25.42 12.84 -9.21
C ASN A 215 24.35 12.42 -8.19
N VAL A 216 23.25 11.89 -8.66
CA VAL A 216 22.08 11.60 -7.79
C VAL A 216 21.90 10.10 -7.69
N VAL A 217 21.96 9.58 -6.47
CA VAL A 217 21.56 8.20 -6.15
C VAL A 217 20.09 8.15 -5.80
N ALA A 218 19.42 7.08 -6.21
CA ALA A 218 18.00 6.92 -5.94
C ALA A 218 17.56 5.47 -5.85
N ILE A 219 16.40 5.29 -5.22
CA ILE A 219 15.66 4.03 -5.19
C ILE A 219 14.21 4.27 -5.58
N ASP A 220 13.61 3.27 -6.24
CA ASP A 220 12.21 3.29 -6.62
C ASP A 220 11.40 2.24 -5.88
N VAL A 221 10.19 2.62 -5.48
CA VAL A 221 9.18 1.76 -4.83
C VAL A 221 7.89 1.83 -5.62
N LEU A 222 7.31 0.68 -5.99
CA LEU A 222 6.01 0.63 -6.66
C LEU A 222 4.87 0.84 -5.66
N THR A 223 3.84 1.61 -6.05
CA THR A 223 2.68 1.84 -5.19
C THR A 223 1.81 0.59 -5.00
N ASP A 224 1.86 -0.36 -5.92
CA ASP A 224 1.16 -1.64 -5.82
C ASP A 224 1.61 -2.46 -4.58
N ASP A 225 2.81 -2.23 -4.08
CA ASP A 225 3.32 -2.88 -2.87
C ASP A 225 2.56 -2.45 -1.61
N PHE A 226 1.95 -1.26 -1.60
CA PHE A 226 1.07 -0.85 -0.49
C PHE A 226 -0.12 -1.80 -0.29
N ALA A 227 -0.55 -2.48 -1.35
CA ALA A 227 -1.60 -3.49 -1.24
C ALA A 227 -1.20 -4.67 -0.34
N THR A 228 0.09 -4.99 -0.25
CA THR A 228 0.58 -6.10 0.59
C THR A 228 0.44 -5.79 2.07
N LEU A 229 0.49 -4.51 2.46
CA LEU A 229 0.42 -4.06 3.86
C LEU A 229 -0.90 -4.45 4.53
N TYR A 230 -2.01 -4.47 3.78
CA TYR A 230 -3.31 -4.80 4.34
C TYR A 230 -3.84 -6.19 3.95
N LYS A 231 -3.39 -6.78 2.83
CA LYS A 231 -3.90 -8.10 2.35
C LYS A 231 -3.77 -9.22 3.37
N LYS A 232 -2.75 -9.17 4.21
CA LYS A 232 -2.47 -10.18 5.23
C LYS A 232 -3.38 -10.07 6.46
N HIS A 233 -3.95 -8.89 6.70
CA HIS A 233 -4.65 -8.56 7.96
C HIS A 233 -6.15 -8.33 7.79
N ILE A 234 -6.68 -8.42 6.55
CA ILE A 234 -8.07 -8.07 6.26
C ILE A 234 -8.82 -9.30 5.74
N ASN A 235 -9.98 -9.55 6.33
CA ASN A 235 -11.01 -10.37 5.69
C ASN A 235 -11.70 -9.49 4.63
N LYS A 236 -11.43 -9.76 3.35
CA LYS A 236 -11.88 -8.96 2.19
C LYS A 236 -13.41 -8.86 2.05
N ASP A 237 -14.15 -9.78 2.70
CA ASP A 237 -15.61 -9.82 2.57
C ASP A 237 -16.31 -8.71 3.39
N PHE A 238 -15.61 -8.12 4.38
CA PHE A 238 -16.20 -7.19 5.33
C PHE A 238 -15.53 -5.83 5.45
N VAL A 239 -14.29 -5.69 4.94
CA VAL A 239 -13.49 -4.47 5.11
C VAL A 239 -12.87 -4.04 3.79
N ASN A 240 -13.10 -2.79 3.40
CA ASN A 240 -12.39 -2.15 2.31
C ASN A 240 -11.35 -1.19 2.87
N VAL A 241 -10.11 -1.30 2.36
CA VAL A 241 -9.02 -0.39 2.71
C VAL A 241 -8.62 0.40 1.47
N VAL A 242 -8.50 1.70 1.62
CA VAL A 242 -7.98 2.61 0.61
C VAL A 242 -6.84 3.41 1.23
N ILE A 243 -5.68 3.39 0.58
CA ILE A 243 -4.53 4.23 0.91
C ILE A 243 -4.50 5.35 -0.11
N PHE A 244 -4.52 6.58 0.34
CA PHE A 244 -4.59 7.75 -0.53
C PHE A 244 -3.76 8.91 0.04
N GLN A 245 -3.43 9.87 -0.82
CA GLN A 245 -2.77 11.12 -0.45
C GLN A 245 -3.79 12.18 -0.03
N GLU A 246 -3.35 13.23 0.64
CA GLU A 246 -4.19 14.37 1.06
C GLU A 246 -4.95 15.02 -0.11
N ASN A 247 -4.38 15.01 -1.31
CA ASN A 247 -5.04 15.51 -2.52
C ASN A 247 -6.11 14.55 -3.12
N GLY A 248 -6.35 13.39 -2.47
CA GLY A 248 -7.33 12.39 -2.89
C GLY A 248 -6.80 11.36 -3.89
N LEU A 249 -5.54 11.43 -4.30
CA LEU A 249 -4.95 10.42 -5.19
C LEU A 249 -4.87 9.07 -4.48
N VAL A 250 -5.59 8.07 -5.00
CA VAL A 250 -5.56 6.69 -4.48
C VAL A 250 -4.25 6.03 -4.87
N LEU A 251 -3.50 5.57 -3.87
CA LEU A 251 -2.24 4.83 -4.03
C LEU A 251 -2.49 3.33 -4.10
N SER A 252 -3.43 2.84 -3.30
CA SER A 252 -3.79 1.42 -3.27
C SER A 252 -5.20 1.23 -2.72
N SER A 253 -5.91 0.23 -3.24
CA SER A 253 -7.24 -0.13 -2.76
C SER A 253 -7.40 -1.65 -2.70
N SER A 254 -8.08 -2.13 -1.65
CA SER A 254 -8.44 -3.54 -1.52
C SER A 254 -9.58 -3.95 -2.47
N ASN A 255 -10.37 -2.99 -2.93
CA ASN A 255 -11.45 -3.16 -3.90
C ASN A 255 -11.13 -2.42 -5.18
N LYS A 256 -11.50 -3.00 -6.33
CA LYS A 256 -11.35 -2.33 -7.64
C LYS A 256 -12.36 -1.18 -7.82
N ASP A 257 -13.51 -1.26 -7.13
CA ASP A 257 -14.52 -0.20 -7.14
C ASP A 257 -14.25 0.80 -6.03
N ASN A 258 -13.74 1.96 -6.39
CA ASN A 258 -13.43 3.07 -5.49
C ASN A 258 -14.60 4.07 -5.32
N SER A 259 -15.79 3.78 -5.86
CA SER A 259 -16.93 4.71 -5.85
C SER A 259 -17.36 5.16 -4.43
N LEU A 260 -17.22 4.28 -3.44
CA LEU A 260 -17.49 4.62 -2.04
C LEU A 260 -16.45 5.59 -1.48
N PHE A 261 -15.19 5.42 -1.83
CA PHE A 261 -14.10 6.31 -1.43
C PHE A 261 -14.27 7.68 -2.07
N GLU A 262 -14.56 7.76 -3.36
CA GLU A 262 -14.77 9.01 -4.08
C GLU A 262 -15.89 9.84 -3.43
N LYS A 263 -17.04 9.20 -3.12
CA LYS A 263 -18.13 9.84 -2.39
C LYS A 263 -17.73 10.31 -1.00
N PHE A 264 -16.96 9.52 -0.27
CA PHE A 264 -16.45 9.88 1.05
C PHE A 264 -15.49 11.07 0.96
N PHE A 265 -14.56 11.04 0.01
CA PHE A 265 -13.55 12.07 -0.16
C PHE A 265 -14.18 13.41 -0.56
N GLU A 266 -15.10 13.41 -1.54
CA GLU A 266 -15.84 14.62 -1.94
C GLU A 266 -16.62 15.23 -0.79
N LYS A 267 -17.27 14.40 0.04
CA LYS A 267 -18.04 14.87 1.21
C LYS A 267 -17.16 15.50 2.28
N ASN A 268 -15.91 15.06 2.44
CA ASN A 268 -14.99 15.46 3.50
C ASN A 268 -13.84 16.37 3.04
N LYS A 269 -13.87 16.84 1.79
CA LYS A 269 -12.82 17.66 1.16
C LYS A 269 -12.57 19.02 1.84
N ASN A 270 -13.43 19.43 2.77
CA ASN A 270 -13.38 20.71 3.49
C ASN A 270 -13.11 20.53 4.99
N ILE A 271 -12.65 19.37 5.43
CA ILE A 271 -12.17 19.13 6.78
C ILE A 271 -10.63 19.13 6.76
#